data_e24de8936cb5748001c9b6991dce4ad8
#
_entry.id   e24de8936cb5748001c9b6991dce4ad8
#
_cell.length_a   1.000
_cell.length_b   1.000
_cell.length_c   1.000
_cell.angle_alpha   90.00
_cell.angle_beta   90.00
_cell.angle_gamma   90.00
#
_symmetry.space_group_name_H-M   'P 1'
#
loop_
_entity.id
_entity.type
_entity.pdbx_description
1 polymer ?
#
loop_
_entity_poly.entity_id
_entity_poly.type
_entity_poly.pdbx_seq_one_letter_code
_entity_poly.pdbx_strand_id
1 'polypeptide(L)'
;DTPQALEDKGGWLSSEMLDAFLAYAKYCFKEFPEVKYWITINEPTSMAGQQYVSGTFPPARVNEFAKCFQAEYNQNLVHARIVNAYKAGGYPGKIGIVHALQTVYPASSSAGDQHAAELKDAFENRFYLDGTLAGKYSKKTLDLVREIIEANGQEMIEIKAEDEEILAQAAQKLDFVGVNYYFSKFMKEYHGENII
;
A
#
# COMPACT_ATOMS: atom_id res chain seq x y z
N ASP A 1 2.11 14.51 5.31
CA ASP A 1 2.30 15.12 3.97
C ASP A 1 3.73 14.93 3.51
N THR A 2 3.91 14.64 2.23
CA THR A 2 5.24 14.56 1.62
C THR A 2 5.88 15.96 1.59
N PRO A 3 7.16 16.12 1.97
CA PRO A 3 7.85 17.39 1.79
C PRO A 3 7.83 17.82 0.32
N GLN A 4 7.51 19.08 0.07
CA GLN A 4 7.35 19.61 -1.32
C GLN A 4 8.59 19.32 -2.19
N ALA A 5 9.79 19.46 -1.63
CA ALA A 5 11.03 19.19 -2.35
C ALA A 5 11.19 17.73 -2.83
N LEU A 6 10.53 16.76 -2.15
CA LEU A 6 10.49 15.36 -2.58
C LEU A 6 9.31 15.12 -3.53
N GLU A 7 8.19 15.81 -3.33
CA GLU A 7 7.06 15.72 -4.26
C GLU A 7 7.43 16.26 -5.65
N ASP A 8 8.17 17.38 -5.72
CA ASP A 8 8.67 17.98 -6.98
C ASP A 8 9.59 17.03 -7.77
N LYS A 9 10.14 16.00 -7.11
CA LYS A 9 10.99 14.94 -7.69
C LYS A 9 10.24 13.64 -7.95
N GLY A 10 8.91 13.64 -7.84
CA GLY A 10 8.05 12.52 -8.14
C GLY A 10 7.42 11.84 -6.91
N GLY A 11 7.68 12.32 -5.70
CA GLY A 11 7.04 11.81 -4.49
C GLY A 11 7.17 10.30 -4.33
N TRP A 12 6.10 9.62 -3.99
CA TRP A 12 6.08 8.15 -3.80
C TRP A 12 6.37 7.32 -5.06
N LEU A 13 6.48 7.96 -6.24
CA LEU A 13 6.87 7.28 -7.48
C LEU A 13 8.40 7.31 -7.70
N SER A 14 9.15 8.01 -6.85
CA SER A 14 10.59 8.22 -6.96
C SER A 14 11.38 7.37 -5.97
N SER A 15 12.49 6.79 -6.41
CA SER A 15 13.45 6.11 -5.53
C SER A 15 14.07 7.05 -4.50
N GLU A 16 14.23 8.33 -4.85
CA GLU A 16 14.77 9.35 -3.94
C GLU A 16 13.86 9.53 -2.70
N MET A 17 12.54 9.46 -2.87
CA MET A 17 11.60 9.48 -1.75
C MET A 17 11.80 8.28 -0.83
N LEU A 18 11.99 7.09 -1.38
CA LEU A 18 12.21 5.88 -0.59
C LEU A 18 13.50 5.98 0.23
N ASP A 19 14.57 6.45 -0.38
CA ASP A 19 15.87 6.60 0.27
C ASP A 19 15.81 7.68 1.38
N ALA A 20 15.16 8.81 1.10
CA ALA A 20 14.95 9.88 2.08
C ALA A 20 14.11 9.40 3.28
N PHE A 21 13.04 8.64 3.03
CA PHE A 21 12.19 8.12 4.10
C PHE A 21 12.91 7.06 4.95
N LEU A 22 13.70 6.19 4.32
CA LEU A 22 14.56 5.24 5.03
C LEU A 22 15.61 5.96 5.91
N ALA A 23 16.24 7.02 5.38
CA ALA A 23 17.21 7.82 6.12
C ALA A 23 16.55 8.52 7.32
N TYR A 24 15.37 9.10 7.12
CA TYR A 24 14.57 9.71 8.18
C TYR A 24 14.20 8.70 9.28
N ALA A 25 13.72 7.52 8.92
CA ALA A 25 13.38 6.48 9.87
C ALA A 25 14.60 6.06 10.72
N LYS A 26 15.76 5.82 10.09
CA LYS A 26 17.01 5.51 10.79
C LYS A 26 17.45 6.61 11.73
N TYR A 27 17.27 7.87 11.33
CA TYR A 27 17.53 9.02 12.20
C TYR A 27 16.64 8.99 13.43
N CYS A 28 15.32 8.80 13.24
CA CYS A 28 14.37 8.71 14.35
C CYS A 28 14.69 7.58 15.33
N PHE A 29 15.07 6.39 14.84
CA PHE A 29 15.44 5.27 15.72
C PHE A 29 16.63 5.58 16.61
N LYS A 30 17.58 6.36 16.10
CA LYS A 30 18.76 6.78 16.84
C LYS A 30 18.46 7.88 17.86
N GLU A 31 17.66 8.87 17.46
CA GLU A 31 17.39 10.06 18.30
C GLU A 31 16.35 9.79 19.39
N PHE A 32 15.49 8.78 19.22
CA PHE A 32 14.41 8.46 20.16
C PHE A 32 14.49 7.00 20.66
N PRO A 33 15.59 6.62 21.35
CA PRO A 33 15.81 5.22 21.75
C PRO A 33 14.81 4.72 22.82
N GLU A 34 14.10 5.61 23.50
CA GLU A 34 13.07 5.29 24.50
C GLU A 34 11.75 4.81 23.88
N VAL A 35 11.53 5.01 22.57
CA VAL A 35 10.31 4.59 21.88
C VAL A 35 10.27 3.07 21.77
N LYS A 36 9.20 2.48 22.32
CA LYS A 36 9.04 1.02 22.37
C LYS A 36 8.27 0.44 21.20
N TYR A 37 7.44 1.23 20.55
CA TYR A 37 6.59 0.78 19.44
C TYR A 37 6.71 1.78 18.28
N TRP A 38 7.18 1.29 17.16
CA TRP A 38 7.34 2.05 15.92
C TRP A 38 6.32 1.60 14.88
N ILE A 39 5.67 2.54 14.25
CA ILE A 39 4.82 2.32 13.08
C ILE A 39 5.51 2.96 11.89
N THR A 40 5.79 2.18 10.88
CA THR A 40 6.48 2.66 9.67
C THR A 40 5.60 3.62 8.88
N ILE A 41 4.39 3.18 8.54
CA ILE A 41 3.40 3.94 7.78
C ILE A 41 2.02 3.67 8.39
N ASN A 42 1.19 4.70 8.47
CA ASN A 42 -0.22 4.58 8.81
C ASN A 42 -1.08 4.71 7.55
N GLU A 43 -1.95 3.73 7.32
CA GLU A 43 -2.95 3.69 6.25
C GLU A 43 -2.42 4.01 4.84
N PRO A 44 -1.40 3.31 4.38
CA PRO A 44 -0.78 3.59 3.08
C PRO A 44 -1.78 3.53 1.91
N THR A 45 -2.71 2.55 1.89
CA THR A 45 -3.75 2.44 0.86
C THR A 45 -4.65 3.68 0.81
N SER A 46 -5.08 4.18 1.99
CA SER A 46 -5.87 5.40 2.06
C SER A 46 -5.10 6.60 1.50
N MET A 47 -3.81 6.69 1.81
CA MET A 47 -2.95 7.77 1.33
C MET A 47 -2.80 7.72 -0.19
N ALA A 48 -2.39 6.60 -0.78
CA ALA A 48 -2.20 6.47 -2.22
C ALA A 48 -3.51 6.64 -3.00
N GLY A 49 -4.62 6.03 -2.52
CA GLY A 49 -5.94 6.19 -3.12
C GLY A 49 -6.40 7.64 -3.17
N GLN A 50 -6.16 8.41 -2.11
CA GLN A 50 -6.53 9.82 -2.06
C GLN A 50 -5.59 10.72 -2.86
N GLN A 51 -4.32 10.36 -3.02
CA GLN A 51 -3.34 11.09 -3.81
C GLN A 51 -3.52 10.92 -5.33
N TYR A 52 -3.86 9.69 -5.78
CA TYR A 52 -3.80 9.33 -7.21
C TYR A 52 -5.15 8.93 -7.82
N VAL A 53 -6.16 8.58 -7.02
CA VAL A 53 -7.46 8.14 -7.54
C VAL A 53 -8.57 9.14 -7.28
N SER A 54 -8.77 9.57 -6.03
CA SER A 54 -9.83 10.53 -5.68
C SER A 54 -9.38 12.01 -5.75
N GLY A 55 -8.08 12.27 -5.68
CA GLY A 55 -7.53 13.63 -5.73
C GLY A 55 -7.79 14.48 -4.48
N THR A 56 -8.16 13.86 -3.36
CA THR A 56 -8.47 14.59 -2.12
C THR A 56 -7.25 14.97 -1.30
N PHE A 57 -6.12 14.30 -1.55
CA PHE A 57 -4.81 14.65 -0.96
C PHE A 57 -3.83 15.12 -2.04
N PRO A 58 -2.88 16.02 -1.72
CA PRO A 58 -1.79 16.34 -2.63
C PRO A 58 -1.03 15.09 -3.07
N PRO A 59 -0.63 14.97 -4.34
CA PRO A 59 -0.66 15.94 -5.43
C PRO A 59 -2.01 16.10 -6.17
N ALA A 60 -3.11 15.61 -5.59
CA ALA A 60 -4.49 15.78 -6.08
C ALA A 60 -4.73 15.27 -7.52
N ARG A 61 -4.13 14.14 -7.86
CA ARG A 61 -4.32 13.43 -9.12
C ARG A 61 -5.57 12.56 -9.06
N VAL A 62 -6.22 12.37 -10.19
CA VAL A 62 -7.49 11.62 -10.27
C VAL A 62 -7.40 10.52 -11.32
N ASN A 63 -8.01 9.37 -11.02
CA ASN A 63 -8.10 8.21 -11.91
C ASN A 63 -6.74 7.68 -12.42
N GLU A 64 -5.65 7.93 -11.69
CA GLU A 64 -4.31 7.42 -12.02
C GLU A 64 -4.04 6.10 -11.26
N PHE A 65 -4.80 5.03 -11.57
CA PHE A 65 -4.74 3.76 -10.85
C PHE A 65 -3.36 3.10 -10.91
N ALA A 66 -2.69 3.11 -12.05
CA ALA A 66 -1.34 2.57 -12.18
C ALA A 66 -0.36 3.28 -11.24
N LYS A 67 -0.44 4.62 -11.15
CA LYS A 67 0.40 5.38 -10.22
C LYS A 67 0.03 5.15 -8.76
N CYS A 68 -1.25 4.94 -8.46
CA CYS A 68 -1.69 4.54 -7.13
C CYS A 68 -1.02 3.23 -6.70
N PHE A 69 -1.14 2.18 -7.49
CA PHE A 69 -0.51 0.89 -7.21
C PHE A 69 1.01 0.95 -7.21
N GLN A 70 1.63 1.77 -8.07
CA GLN A 70 3.09 1.97 -8.02
C GLN A 70 3.53 2.67 -6.74
N ALA A 71 2.79 3.68 -6.28
CA ALA A 71 3.05 4.34 -5.00
C ALA A 71 2.89 3.36 -3.83
N GLU A 72 1.85 2.52 -3.85
CA GLU A 72 1.64 1.48 -2.85
C GLU A 72 2.77 0.44 -2.84
N TYR A 73 3.21 -0.02 -4.02
CA TYR A 73 4.37 -0.90 -4.14
C TYR A 73 5.62 -0.28 -3.54
N ASN A 74 5.89 0.97 -3.85
CA ASN A 74 7.03 1.71 -3.33
C ASN A 74 6.94 1.91 -1.81
N GLN A 75 5.74 2.14 -1.27
CA GLN A 75 5.50 2.22 0.17
C GLN A 75 5.73 0.87 0.86
N ASN A 76 5.29 -0.25 0.26
CA ASN A 76 5.60 -1.59 0.74
C ASN A 76 7.10 -1.85 0.77
N LEU A 77 7.80 -1.46 -0.29
CA LEU A 77 9.25 -1.65 -0.39
C LEU A 77 10.02 -0.83 0.66
N VAL A 78 9.68 0.44 0.84
CA VAL A 78 10.36 1.25 1.87
C VAL A 78 9.99 0.82 3.28
N HIS A 79 8.74 0.41 3.53
CA HIS A 79 8.35 -0.25 4.77
C HIS A 79 9.27 -1.45 5.07
N ALA A 80 9.45 -2.33 4.10
CA ALA A 80 10.30 -3.50 4.24
C ALA A 80 11.77 -3.13 4.51
N ARG A 81 12.31 -2.16 3.79
CA ARG A 81 13.66 -1.64 4.03
C ARG A 81 13.82 -1.07 5.45
N ILE A 82 12.81 -0.35 5.96
CA ILE A 82 12.80 0.22 7.31
C ILE A 82 12.76 -0.90 8.36
N VAL A 83 11.87 -1.89 8.22
CA VAL A 83 11.79 -3.04 9.14
C VAL A 83 13.12 -3.79 9.18
N ASN A 84 13.70 -4.10 8.02
CA ASN A 84 14.98 -4.79 7.94
C ASN A 84 16.12 -3.96 8.58
N ALA A 85 16.15 -2.66 8.35
CA ALA A 85 17.15 -1.76 8.96
C ALA A 85 16.98 -1.66 10.49
N TYR A 86 15.74 -1.59 10.99
CA TYR A 86 15.43 -1.57 12.42
C TYR A 86 15.96 -2.84 13.11
N LYS A 87 15.67 -4.00 12.55
CA LYS A 87 16.11 -5.30 13.10
C LYS A 87 17.63 -5.48 13.01
N ALA A 88 18.23 -5.08 11.90
CA ALA A 88 19.69 -5.13 11.75
C ALA A 88 20.42 -4.18 12.73
N GLY A 89 19.80 -3.06 13.10
CA GLY A 89 20.33 -2.10 14.06
C GLY A 89 20.25 -2.56 15.52
N GLY A 90 19.55 -3.67 15.82
CA GLY A 90 19.43 -4.21 17.19
C GLY A 90 18.65 -3.32 18.15
N TYR A 91 17.75 -2.47 17.66
CA TYR A 91 16.93 -1.59 18.48
C TYR A 91 15.97 -2.40 19.39
N PRO A 92 15.78 -1.99 20.66
CA PRO A 92 15.11 -2.83 21.67
C PRO A 92 13.57 -2.86 21.57
N GLY A 93 12.98 -1.99 20.76
CA GLY A 93 11.53 -1.88 20.65
C GLY A 93 10.92 -2.87 19.64
N LYS A 94 9.68 -2.61 19.30
CA LYS A 94 8.90 -3.35 18.29
C LYS A 94 8.57 -2.46 17.12
N ILE A 95 8.53 -3.04 15.92
CA ILE A 95 8.20 -2.32 14.69
C ILE A 95 7.05 -3.01 13.96
N GLY A 96 6.10 -2.20 13.49
CA GLY A 96 4.91 -2.65 12.79
C GLY A 96 4.45 -1.68 11.72
N ILE A 97 3.28 -1.96 11.18
CA ILE A 97 2.56 -1.11 10.22
C ILE A 97 1.10 -1.03 10.62
N VAL A 98 0.39 0.02 10.24
CA VAL A 98 -1.06 0.16 10.45
C VAL A 98 -1.77 0.22 9.12
N HIS A 99 -2.74 -0.67 8.92
CA HIS A 99 -3.58 -0.73 7.74
C HIS A 99 -5.00 -0.23 8.02
N ALA A 100 -5.57 0.54 7.08
CA ALA A 100 -7.01 0.75 7.02
C ALA A 100 -7.63 -0.45 6.29
N LEU A 101 -8.16 -1.40 7.03
CA LEU A 101 -8.80 -2.58 6.46
C LEU A 101 -10.32 -2.41 6.46
N GLN A 102 -10.93 -2.75 5.34
CA GLN A 102 -12.37 -2.72 5.15
C GLN A 102 -12.83 -4.05 4.58
N THR A 103 -13.74 -4.72 5.30
CA THR A 103 -14.32 -5.95 4.75
C THR A 103 -15.17 -5.63 3.53
N VAL A 104 -14.93 -6.36 2.45
CA VAL A 104 -15.64 -6.20 1.18
C VAL A 104 -16.49 -7.45 0.94
N TYR A 105 -17.78 -7.26 0.76
CA TYR A 105 -18.74 -8.32 0.51
C TYR A 105 -19.39 -8.14 -0.87
N PRO A 106 -19.70 -9.23 -1.59
CA PRO A 106 -20.57 -9.14 -2.76
C PRO A 106 -22.01 -8.80 -2.31
N ALA A 107 -22.72 -7.98 -3.11
CA ALA A 107 -24.10 -7.61 -2.83
C ALA A 107 -25.05 -8.79 -3.01
N SER A 108 -24.70 -9.79 -3.84
CA SER A 108 -25.41 -11.04 -4.04
C SER A 108 -24.47 -12.21 -4.33
N SER A 109 -25.01 -13.40 -4.52
CA SER A 109 -24.24 -14.59 -4.95
C SER A 109 -23.95 -14.65 -6.46
N SER A 110 -24.30 -13.63 -7.23
CA SER A 110 -23.99 -13.58 -8.66
C SER A 110 -22.49 -13.54 -8.89
N ALA A 111 -22.01 -14.12 -10.00
CA ALA A 111 -20.60 -14.10 -10.34
C ALA A 111 -20.07 -12.67 -10.53
N GLY A 112 -20.87 -11.76 -11.08
CA GLY A 112 -20.49 -10.36 -11.28
C GLY A 112 -20.31 -9.62 -9.97
N ASP A 113 -21.22 -9.78 -8.99
CA ASP A 113 -21.09 -9.15 -7.67
C ASP A 113 -19.89 -9.72 -6.89
N GLN A 114 -19.64 -11.03 -7.01
CA GLN A 114 -18.46 -11.66 -6.40
C GLN A 114 -17.17 -11.11 -7.00
N HIS A 115 -17.11 -11.00 -8.32
CA HIS A 115 -15.93 -10.43 -9.01
C HIS A 115 -15.73 -8.95 -8.66
N ALA A 116 -16.80 -8.16 -8.61
CA ALA A 116 -16.74 -6.76 -8.18
C ALA A 116 -16.18 -6.62 -6.75
N ALA A 117 -16.57 -7.53 -5.85
CA ALA A 117 -16.03 -7.56 -4.50
C ALA A 117 -14.54 -7.96 -4.47
N GLU A 118 -14.11 -8.92 -5.30
CA GLU A 118 -12.69 -9.30 -5.43
C GLU A 118 -11.82 -8.15 -5.95
N LEU A 119 -12.27 -7.42 -6.98
CA LEU A 119 -11.57 -6.23 -7.49
C LEU A 119 -11.43 -5.16 -6.42
N LYS A 120 -12.49 -4.90 -5.67
CA LYS A 120 -12.46 -3.92 -4.59
C LYS A 120 -11.55 -4.34 -3.44
N ASP A 121 -11.57 -5.61 -3.04
CA ASP A 121 -10.68 -6.16 -2.01
C ASP A 121 -9.21 -6.13 -2.46
N ALA A 122 -8.94 -6.42 -3.75
CA ALA A 122 -7.59 -6.29 -4.31
C ALA A 122 -7.07 -4.85 -4.23
N PHE A 123 -7.92 -3.86 -4.54
CA PHE A 123 -7.57 -2.44 -4.50
C PHE A 123 -7.39 -1.92 -3.06
N GLU A 124 -8.25 -2.29 -2.13
CA GLU A 124 -8.24 -1.68 -0.79
C GLU A 124 -7.44 -2.45 0.26
N ASN A 125 -7.28 -3.77 0.07
CA ASN A 125 -6.67 -4.61 1.07
C ASN A 125 -5.53 -5.49 0.52
N ARG A 126 -5.83 -6.36 -0.46
CA ARG A 126 -4.95 -7.49 -0.81
C ARG A 126 -3.58 -7.07 -1.32
N PHE A 127 -3.52 -6.11 -2.21
CA PHE A 127 -2.24 -5.69 -2.78
C PHE A 127 -1.27 -5.22 -1.68
N TYR A 128 -1.79 -4.49 -0.72
CA TYR A 128 -0.98 -4.02 0.40
C TYR A 128 -0.59 -5.13 1.38
N LEU A 129 -1.57 -5.99 1.74
CA LEU A 129 -1.33 -7.11 2.65
C LEU A 129 -0.35 -8.13 2.07
N ASP A 130 -0.42 -8.38 0.77
CA ASP A 130 0.53 -9.26 0.08
C ASP A 130 1.96 -8.73 0.23
N GLY A 131 2.20 -7.46 -0.02
CA GLY A 131 3.53 -6.85 0.10
C GLY A 131 4.04 -6.77 1.54
N THR A 132 3.19 -6.44 2.51
CA THR A 132 3.63 -6.18 3.88
C THR A 132 3.62 -7.41 4.80
N LEU A 133 2.64 -8.31 4.65
CA LEU A 133 2.45 -9.46 5.53
C LEU A 133 2.85 -10.79 4.90
N ALA A 134 2.52 -11.00 3.63
CA ALA A 134 2.94 -12.20 2.92
C ALA A 134 4.38 -12.08 2.39
N GLY A 135 4.87 -10.87 2.20
CA GLY A 135 6.19 -10.59 1.65
C GLY A 135 6.34 -10.93 0.17
N LYS A 136 5.24 -11.16 -0.51
CA LYS A 136 5.17 -11.45 -1.96
C LYS A 136 3.77 -11.20 -2.49
N TYR A 137 3.67 -10.81 -3.74
CA TYR A 137 2.39 -10.63 -4.42
C TYR A 137 1.89 -11.94 -5.00
N SER A 138 0.66 -12.33 -4.66
CA SER A 138 0.04 -13.53 -5.25
C SER A 138 -0.33 -13.30 -6.71
N LYS A 139 -0.28 -14.36 -7.53
CA LYS A 139 -0.72 -14.25 -8.93
C LYS A 139 -2.15 -13.72 -9.03
N LYS A 140 -3.06 -14.18 -8.16
CA LYS A 140 -4.46 -13.73 -8.14
C LYS A 140 -4.54 -12.22 -7.89
N THR A 141 -3.82 -11.71 -6.91
CA THR A 141 -3.78 -10.26 -6.60
C THR A 141 -3.28 -9.48 -7.80
N LEU A 142 -2.18 -9.92 -8.43
CA LEU A 142 -1.62 -9.23 -9.60
C LEU A 142 -2.54 -9.26 -10.83
N ASP A 143 -3.26 -10.35 -11.05
CA ASP A 143 -4.24 -10.45 -12.15
C ASP A 143 -5.40 -9.46 -11.93
N LEU A 144 -5.94 -9.34 -10.70
CA LEU A 144 -6.99 -8.38 -10.36
C LEU A 144 -6.51 -6.92 -10.47
N VAL A 145 -5.29 -6.65 -10.00
CA VAL A 145 -4.66 -5.31 -10.12
C VAL A 145 -4.48 -4.94 -11.59
N ARG A 146 -4.01 -5.87 -12.43
CA ARG A 146 -3.88 -5.67 -13.87
C ARG A 146 -5.24 -5.34 -14.49
N GLU A 147 -6.29 -6.07 -14.15
CA GLU A 147 -7.64 -5.81 -14.64
C GLU A 147 -8.10 -4.40 -14.29
N ILE A 148 -7.89 -3.94 -13.06
CA ILE A 148 -8.23 -2.58 -12.64
C ILE A 148 -7.48 -1.53 -13.47
N ILE A 149 -6.17 -1.72 -13.65
CA ILE A 149 -5.30 -0.79 -14.36
C ILE A 149 -5.68 -0.72 -15.85
N GLU A 150 -5.84 -1.87 -16.50
CA GLU A 150 -6.18 -2.00 -17.93
C GLU A 150 -7.59 -1.49 -18.23
N ALA A 151 -8.57 -1.72 -17.33
CA ALA A 151 -9.93 -1.18 -17.45
C ALA A 151 -9.95 0.37 -17.45
N ASN A 152 -8.92 0.99 -16.89
CA ASN A 152 -8.74 2.45 -16.92
C ASN A 152 -7.80 2.92 -18.04
N GLY A 153 -7.47 2.07 -19.01
CA GLY A 153 -6.63 2.39 -20.16
C GLY A 153 -5.17 2.69 -19.80
N GLN A 154 -4.68 2.11 -18.70
CA GLN A 154 -3.33 2.35 -18.19
C GLN A 154 -2.47 1.09 -18.29
N GLU A 155 -1.15 1.24 -18.22
CA GLU A 155 -0.20 0.15 -18.29
C GLU A 155 0.14 -0.38 -16.89
N MET A 156 0.38 -1.71 -16.81
CA MET A 156 0.74 -2.38 -15.55
C MET A 156 2.00 -1.79 -14.93
N ILE A 157 2.03 -1.74 -13.61
CA ILE A 157 3.15 -1.22 -12.82
C ILE A 157 4.39 -2.11 -12.93
N GLU A 158 5.54 -1.54 -12.59
CA GLU A 158 6.80 -2.27 -12.48
C GLU A 158 6.94 -2.91 -11.10
N ILE A 159 6.99 -4.24 -11.06
CA ILE A 159 7.33 -5.03 -9.86
C ILE A 159 8.64 -5.75 -10.13
N LYS A 160 9.64 -5.46 -9.31
CA LYS A 160 11.01 -5.96 -9.50
C LYS A 160 11.23 -7.26 -8.74
N ALA A 161 11.77 -8.26 -9.42
CA ALA A 161 12.06 -9.56 -8.80
C ALA A 161 13.08 -9.45 -7.65
N GLU A 162 14.04 -8.54 -7.75
CA GLU A 162 15.03 -8.31 -6.70
C GLU A 162 14.46 -7.75 -5.39
N ASP A 163 13.29 -7.15 -5.42
CA ASP A 163 12.63 -6.61 -4.23
C ASP A 163 11.90 -7.70 -3.41
N GLU A 164 11.62 -8.87 -4.01
CA GLU A 164 10.88 -9.95 -3.33
C GLU A 164 11.59 -10.44 -2.06
N GLU A 165 12.91 -10.58 -2.10
CA GLU A 165 13.67 -10.99 -0.91
C GLU A 165 13.58 -9.95 0.21
N ILE A 166 13.60 -8.66 -0.12
CA ILE A 166 13.50 -7.55 0.83
C ILE A 166 12.13 -7.59 1.53
N LEU A 167 11.05 -7.76 0.75
CA LEU A 167 9.69 -7.86 1.25
C LEU A 167 9.51 -9.10 2.14
N ALA A 168 9.97 -10.27 1.68
CA ALA A 168 9.84 -11.52 2.41
C ALA A 168 10.58 -11.50 3.75
N GLN A 169 11.79 -10.95 3.79
CA GLN A 169 12.55 -10.81 5.03
C GLN A 169 11.85 -9.89 6.04
N ALA A 170 11.26 -8.79 5.58
CA ALA A 170 10.56 -7.85 6.44
C ALA A 170 9.28 -8.45 7.02
N ALA A 171 8.49 -9.15 6.20
CA ALA A 171 7.26 -9.82 6.63
C ALA A 171 7.52 -10.83 7.76
N GLN A 172 8.64 -11.57 7.70
CA GLN A 172 9.03 -12.51 8.75
C GLN A 172 9.51 -11.84 10.05
N LYS A 173 9.96 -10.60 9.97
CA LYS A 173 10.55 -9.85 11.10
C LYS A 173 9.60 -8.84 11.73
N LEU A 174 8.43 -8.65 11.14
CA LEU A 174 7.42 -7.71 11.64
C LEU A 174 6.90 -8.14 13.01
N ASP A 175 6.87 -7.22 13.98
CA ASP A 175 6.45 -7.57 15.34
C ASP A 175 4.93 -7.49 15.54
N PHE A 176 4.25 -6.59 14.83
CA PHE A 176 2.81 -6.40 14.95
C PHE A 176 2.22 -5.72 13.72
N VAL A 177 0.90 -5.87 13.58
CA VAL A 177 0.08 -5.15 12.62
C VAL A 177 -1.01 -4.42 13.38
N GLY A 178 -1.17 -3.13 13.12
CA GLY A 178 -2.31 -2.36 13.57
C GLY A 178 -3.41 -2.37 12.51
N VAL A 179 -4.65 -2.32 12.94
CA VAL A 179 -5.81 -2.27 12.05
C VAL A 179 -6.71 -1.11 12.45
N ASN A 180 -6.93 -0.20 11.50
CA ASN A 180 -7.98 0.81 11.58
C ASN A 180 -9.19 0.27 10.79
N TYR A 181 -10.27 -0.04 11.50
CA TYR A 181 -11.48 -0.56 10.90
C TYR A 181 -12.67 0.37 11.20
N TYR A 182 -13.37 0.77 10.15
CA TYR A 182 -14.46 1.73 10.27
C TYR A 182 -15.80 1.17 9.80
N PHE A 183 -15.83 0.48 8.65
CA PHE A 183 -17.05 -0.03 8.04
C PHE A 183 -16.76 -1.14 7.02
N SER A 184 -17.80 -1.85 6.62
CA SER A 184 -17.77 -2.82 5.52
C SER A 184 -18.37 -2.22 4.26
N LYS A 185 -18.00 -2.78 3.10
CA LYS A 185 -18.52 -2.40 1.78
C LYS A 185 -19.25 -3.57 1.14
N PHE A 186 -20.34 -3.28 0.43
CA PHE A 186 -21.06 -4.23 -0.39
C PHE A 186 -20.94 -3.81 -1.85
N MET A 187 -20.38 -4.69 -2.69
CA MET A 187 -20.07 -4.40 -4.08
C MET A 187 -21.08 -5.09 -5.01
N LYS A 188 -21.55 -4.34 -5.99
CA LYS A 188 -22.43 -4.82 -7.04
C LYS A 188 -21.76 -4.63 -8.40
N GLU A 189 -21.99 -5.58 -9.31
CA GLU A 189 -21.55 -5.44 -10.70
C GLU A 189 -22.20 -4.21 -11.35
N TYR A 190 -21.39 -3.45 -12.08
CA TYR A 190 -21.87 -2.26 -12.79
C TYR A 190 -22.29 -2.62 -14.21
N HIS A 191 -23.54 -2.33 -14.56
CA HIS A 191 -24.10 -2.62 -15.87
C HIS A 191 -24.22 -1.41 -16.82
N GLY A 192 -23.49 -0.33 -16.54
CA GLY A 192 -23.52 0.86 -17.39
C GLY A 192 -24.75 1.78 -17.17
N GLU A 193 -25.53 1.54 -16.12
CA GLU A 193 -26.63 2.44 -15.74
C GLU A 193 -26.06 3.70 -15.07
N ASN A 194 -26.54 4.88 -15.47
CA ASN A 194 -26.14 6.12 -14.82
C ASN A 194 -26.51 6.06 -13.33
N ILE A 195 -25.49 6.09 -12.49
CA ILE A 195 -25.70 6.37 -11.06
C ILE A 195 -25.89 7.89 -10.97
N ILE A 196 -27.11 8.33 -10.75
CA ILE A 196 -27.43 9.71 -10.42
C ILE A 196 -27.07 9.96 -8.95
#